data_c81c371416cc2f03a2507c111c759261
#
_entry.id   c81c371416cc2f03a2507c111c759261
#
_cell.length_a   1.000
_cell.length_b   1.000
_cell.length_c   1.000
_cell.angle_alpha   90.00
_cell.angle_beta   90.00
_cell.angle_gamma   90.00
#
_symmetry.space_group_name_H-M   'P 1'
#
loop_
_entity.id
_entity.type
_entity.pdbx_description
1 polymer ?
#
loop_
_entity_poly.entity_id
_entity_poly.type
_entity_poly.pdbx_seq_one_letter_code
_entity_poly.pdbx_strand_id
1 'polypeptide(L)'
;LGVTEAGSGLEGRIKSAVGIGALLADGVGDTIRVSLTEPPENEIPAAQAITAHFAAATASEGTFRRGQEALREPFAYSRRLTASVGRIGGDNPPLLRSELLADEADALHDGRIAVIEAVGPHPVEEWREAIVRMDAAGDRRPVILKRTYPSCDRTELAMQAAADFGVMFIDGLADGIWIESAAG
;
A
#
# COMPACT_ATOMS: atom_id res chain seq x y z
N LEU A 1 2.92 -17.73 6.63
CA LEU A 1 2.23 -16.97 5.58
C LEU A 1 2.88 -17.22 4.23
N GLY A 2 2.10 -17.20 3.16
CA GLY A 2 2.66 -17.32 1.81
C GLY A 2 1.64 -17.10 0.71
N VAL A 3 2.12 -16.68 -0.46
CA VAL A 3 1.37 -16.67 -1.70
C VAL A 3 1.88 -17.81 -2.55
N THR A 4 1.04 -18.82 -2.77
CA THR A 4 1.41 -20.00 -3.56
C THR A 4 1.39 -19.65 -5.05
N GLU A 5 2.45 -20.05 -5.77
CA GLU A 5 2.56 -19.84 -7.21
C GLU A 5 2.38 -18.37 -7.63
N ALA A 6 3.09 -17.46 -6.95
CA ALA A 6 2.96 -16.02 -7.19
C ALA A 6 3.36 -15.60 -8.62
N GLY A 7 4.07 -16.44 -9.34
CA GLY A 7 4.61 -16.16 -10.67
C GLY A 7 6.13 -15.91 -10.65
N SER A 8 6.65 -15.30 -11.69
CA SER A 8 8.08 -15.05 -11.86
C SER A 8 8.42 -13.57 -11.94
N GLY A 9 9.71 -13.25 -11.92
CA GLY A 9 10.22 -11.90 -12.11
C GLY A 9 9.69 -10.90 -11.08
N LEU A 10 9.51 -9.68 -11.50
CA LEU A 10 9.02 -8.59 -10.66
C LEU A 10 7.55 -8.80 -10.22
N GLU A 11 6.73 -9.37 -11.11
CA GLU A 11 5.31 -9.59 -10.82
C GLU A 11 5.11 -10.57 -9.64
N GLY A 12 5.84 -11.70 -9.64
CA GLY A 12 5.78 -12.67 -8.56
C GLY A 12 6.23 -12.09 -7.22
N ARG A 13 7.26 -11.24 -7.25
CA ARG A 13 7.76 -10.53 -6.07
C ARG A 13 6.75 -9.52 -5.53
N ILE A 14 6.11 -8.73 -6.40
CA ILE A 14 5.05 -7.79 -6.02
C ILE A 14 3.87 -8.55 -5.39
N LYS A 15 3.39 -9.63 -6.02
CA LYS A 15 2.28 -10.43 -5.47
C LYS A 15 2.61 -11.01 -4.10
N SER A 16 3.83 -11.51 -3.92
CA SER A 16 4.30 -12.00 -2.63
C SER A 16 4.36 -10.89 -1.59
N ALA A 17 4.89 -9.72 -1.94
CA ALA A 17 4.99 -8.57 -1.05
C ALA A 17 3.61 -8.05 -0.63
N VAL A 18 2.64 -7.96 -1.55
CA VAL A 18 1.26 -7.58 -1.25
C VAL A 18 0.60 -8.58 -0.31
N GLY A 19 0.60 -9.87 -0.66
CA GLY A 19 -0.15 -10.88 0.09
C GLY A 19 0.44 -11.19 1.47
N ILE A 20 1.77 -11.26 1.58
CA ILE A 20 2.47 -11.47 2.85
C ILE A 20 2.47 -10.17 3.65
N GLY A 21 2.78 -9.04 3.01
CA GLY A 21 2.88 -7.74 3.64
C GLY A 21 1.58 -7.28 4.29
N ALA A 22 0.43 -7.54 3.66
CA ALA A 22 -0.88 -7.20 4.22
C ALA A 22 -1.10 -7.83 5.61
N LEU A 23 -0.72 -9.10 5.77
CA LEU A 23 -0.86 -9.78 7.05
C LEU A 23 0.21 -9.36 8.07
N LEU A 24 1.45 -9.13 7.61
CA LEU A 24 2.52 -8.64 8.50
C LEU A 24 2.22 -7.23 9.01
N ALA A 25 1.63 -6.36 8.18
CA ALA A 25 1.19 -5.04 8.59
C ALA A 25 0.12 -5.08 9.70
N ASP A 26 -0.69 -6.14 9.75
CA ASP A 26 -1.67 -6.39 10.82
C ASP A 26 -1.10 -7.17 12.01
N GLY A 27 0.22 -7.41 12.03
CA GLY A 27 0.90 -8.16 13.09
C GLY A 27 0.58 -9.66 13.07
N VAL A 28 0.16 -10.19 11.95
CA VAL A 28 -0.17 -11.61 11.77
C VAL A 28 0.96 -12.33 11.05
N GLY A 29 1.48 -13.37 11.66
CA GLY A 29 2.44 -14.31 11.06
C GLY A 29 3.84 -14.28 11.70
N ASP A 30 4.33 -15.48 12.03
CA ASP A 30 5.67 -15.70 12.64
C ASP A 30 6.67 -16.23 11.62
N THR A 31 6.18 -16.82 10.53
CA THR A 31 7.01 -17.33 9.43
C THR A 31 6.39 -17.00 8.09
N ILE A 32 7.23 -16.77 7.08
CA ILE A 32 6.78 -16.52 5.71
C ILE A 32 7.39 -17.55 4.76
N ARG A 33 6.68 -17.77 3.65
CA ARG A 33 7.17 -18.53 2.49
C ARG A 33 6.89 -17.73 1.22
N VAL A 34 7.92 -17.45 0.45
CA VAL A 34 7.78 -16.99 -0.93
C VAL A 34 7.77 -18.20 -1.85
N SER A 35 6.89 -18.21 -2.84
CA SER A 35 6.79 -19.28 -3.83
C SER A 35 6.71 -18.67 -5.23
N LEU A 36 7.82 -18.73 -5.93
CA LEU A 36 7.97 -18.20 -7.29
C LEU A 36 8.05 -19.34 -8.31
N THR A 37 7.73 -19.04 -9.57
CA THR A 37 7.96 -19.93 -10.71
C THR A 37 9.39 -19.72 -11.24
N GLU A 38 10.37 -19.87 -10.33
CA GLU A 38 11.79 -19.64 -10.56
C GLU A 38 12.61 -20.70 -9.80
N PRO A 39 13.94 -20.81 -10.03
CA PRO A 39 14.81 -21.61 -9.17
C PRO A 39 14.65 -21.21 -7.70
N PRO A 40 14.58 -22.18 -6.76
CA PRO A 40 14.25 -21.92 -5.34
C PRO A 40 15.18 -20.92 -4.64
N GLU A 41 16.44 -20.83 -5.10
CA GLU A 41 17.41 -19.86 -4.57
C GLU A 41 16.99 -18.41 -4.77
N ASN A 42 16.13 -18.11 -5.75
CA ASN A 42 15.62 -16.77 -6.02
C ASN A 42 14.49 -16.35 -5.04
N GLU A 43 13.91 -17.30 -4.34
CA GLU A 43 12.87 -17.04 -3.32
C GLU A 43 13.46 -16.44 -2.06
N ILE A 44 14.69 -16.81 -1.69
CA ILE A 44 15.36 -16.39 -0.47
C ILE A 44 15.55 -14.86 -0.40
N PRO A 45 16.13 -14.20 -1.41
CA PRO A 45 16.29 -12.75 -1.41
C PRO A 45 14.94 -12.02 -1.33
N ALA A 46 13.91 -12.52 -2.01
CA ALA A 46 12.58 -11.93 -1.96
C ALA A 46 11.94 -12.05 -0.56
N ALA A 47 12.06 -13.20 0.09
CA ALA A 47 11.60 -13.40 1.45
C ALA A 47 12.35 -12.49 2.44
N GLN A 48 13.68 -12.40 2.30
CA GLN A 48 14.52 -11.52 3.14
C GLN A 48 14.15 -10.05 2.97
N ALA A 49 13.89 -9.58 1.75
CA ALA A 49 13.48 -8.21 1.49
C ALA A 49 12.15 -7.85 2.18
N ILE A 50 11.16 -8.75 2.12
CA ILE A 50 9.88 -8.56 2.80
C ILE A 50 10.08 -8.50 4.33
N THR A 51 10.80 -9.47 4.91
CA THR A 51 11.00 -9.51 6.36
C THR A 51 11.82 -8.34 6.86
N ALA A 52 12.86 -7.91 6.15
CA ALA A 52 13.68 -6.76 6.52
C ALA A 52 12.88 -5.45 6.52
N HIS A 53 11.97 -5.28 5.56
CA HIS A 53 11.10 -4.12 5.50
C HIS A 53 10.26 -3.95 6.78
N PHE A 54 9.59 -5.02 7.22
CA PHE A 54 8.78 -4.98 8.45
C PHE A 54 9.61 -4.98 9.73
N ALA A 55 10.79 -5.63 9.75
CA ALA A 55 11.70 -5.59 10.90
C ALA A 55 12.25 -4.17 11.13
N ALA A 56 12.57 -3.42 10.08
CA ALA A 56 13.00 -2.03 10.19
C ALA A 56 11.90 -1.13 10.78
N ALA A 57 10.65 -1.34 10.39
CA ALA A 57 9.51 -0.65 10.95
C ALA A 57 9.32 -0.98 12.44
N THR A 58 9.41 -2.25 12.83
CA THR A 58 9.23 -2.70 14.22
C THR A 58 10.35 -2.21 15.15
N ALA A 59 11.56 -2.01 14.65
CA ALA A 59 12.70 -1.52 15.42
C ALA A 59 12.62 -0.01 15.73
N SER A 60 11.82 0.74 15.00
CA SER A 60 11.55 2.14 15.33
C SER A 60 10.56 2.20 16.50
N GLU A 61 10.86 3.02 17.53
CA GLU A 61 10.04 3.21 18.72
C GLU A 61 8.66 3.80 18.34
N GLY A 62 7.78 2.93 17.89
CA GLY A 62 6.36 3.18 17.70
C GLY A 62 5.61 2.01 18.30
N THR A 63 4.80 2.23 19.31
CA THR A 63 3.91 1.18 19.82
C THR A 63 3.00 0.74 18.69
N PHE A 64 3.23 -0.47 18.18
CA PHE A 64 2.23 -1.17 17.36
C PHE A 64 0.91 -1.14 18.15
N ARG A 65 -0.01 -0.29 17.76
CA ARG A 65 -1.31 -0.18 18.39
C ARG A 65 -2.16 -1.37 17.96
N ARG A 66 -2.01 -2.49 18.65
CA ARG A 66 -3.04 -3.53 18.66
C ARG A 66 -4.34 -2.88 19.11
N GLY A 67 -5.33 -2.79 18.22
CA GLY A 67 -6.68 -2.41 18.61
C GLY A 67 -7.24 -1.17 17.92
N GLN A 68 -6.78 -0.78 16.75
CA GLN A 68 -7.67 0.01 15.88
C GLN A 68 -8.84 -0.89 15.53
N GLU A 69 -10.06 -0.44 15.90
CA GLU A 69 -11.30 -1.07 15.41
C GLU A 69 -11.15 -1.29 13.92
N ALA A 70 -11.49 -2.48 13.45
CA ALA A 70 -11.41 -2.82 12.05
C ALA A 70 -12.14 -1.74 11.25
N LEU A 71 -11.42 -1.02 10.40
CA LEU A 71 -11.98 0.03 9.53
C LEU A 71 -13.13 -0.51 8.66
N ARG A 72 -13.18 -1.82 8.53
CA ARG A 72 -14.13 -2.54 7.71
C ARG A 72 -14.56 -3.82 8.42
N GLU A 73 -15.77 -4.27 8.10
CA GLU A 73 -16.25 -5.59 8.49
C GLU A 73 -15.36 -6.66 7.85
N PRO A 74 -14.62 -7.47 8.64
CA PRO A 74 -13.62 -8.39 8.08
C PRO A 74 -14.22 -9.54 7.25
N PHE A 75 -15.53 -9.80 7.40
CA PHE A 75 -16.24 -10.86 6.68
C PHE A 75 -17.12 -10.34 5.53
N ALA A 76 -17.19 -9.01 5.36
CA ALA A 76 -17.99 -8.38 4.31
C ALA A 76 -17.20 -7.27 3.63
N TYR A 77 -16.39 -7.64 2.63
CA TYR A 77 -15.61 -6.65 1.88
C TYR A 77 -16.51 -5.58 1.29
N SER A 78 -16.15 -4.33 1.54
CA SER A 78 -16.75 -3.18 0.89
C SER A 78 -15.69 -2.12 0.66
N ARG A 79 -15.56 -1.65 -0.58
CA ARG A 79 -14.68 -0.51 -0.89
C ARG A 79 -15.20 0.76 -0.22
N ARG A 80 -14.30 1.62 0.22
CA ARG A 80 -14.63 2.96 0.71
C ARG A 80 -15.37 3.73 -0.38
N LEU A 81 -16.53 4.28 -0.02
CA LEU A 81 -17.32 5.09 -0.95
C LEU A 81 -16.66 6.47 -1.07
N THR A 82 -16.15 6.79 -2.24
CA THR A 82 -15.58 8.09 -2.57
C THR A 82 -16.37 8.79 -3.66
N ALA A 83 -16.32 10.12 -3.68
CA ALA A 83 -16.85 10.89 -4.80
C ALA A 83 -15.94 10.71 -6.04
N SER A 84 -16.48 10.92 -7.22
CA SER A 84 -15.65 10.96 -8.42
C SER A 84 -15.18 12.39 -8.69
N VAL A 85 -13.89 12.54 -8.99
CA VAL A 85 -13.30 13.78 -9.50
C VAL A 85 -12.77 13.49 -10.90
N GLY A 86 -13.52 13.87 -11.92
CA GLY A 86 -13.29 13.37 -13.26
C GLY A 86 -13.41 11.84 -13.31
N ARG A 87 -12.33 11.19 -13.72
CA ARG A 87 -12.21 9.72 -13.78
C ARG A 87 -11.47 9.12 -12.56
N ILE A 88 -11.25 9.90 -11.50
CA ILE A 88 -10.56 9.45 -10.27
C ILE A 88 -11.57 9.24 -9.16
N GLY A 89 -11.47 8.14 -8.45
CA GLY A 89 -12.38 7.77 -7.36
C GLY A 89 -13.73 7.22 -7.81
N GLY A 90 -14.66 7.04 -6.88
CA GLY A 90 -15.92 6.37 -7.14
C GLY A 90 -15.72 4.94 -7.65
N ASP A 91 -16.46 4.57 -8.67
CA ASP A 91 -16.38 3.25 -9.32
C ASP A 91 -15.41 3.23 -10.52
N ASN A 92 -14.66 4.30 -10.72
CA ASN A 92 -13.74 4.39 -11.85
C ASN A 92 -12.53 3.45 -11.66
N PRO A 93 -12.01 2.86 -12.74
CA PRO A 93 -10.77 2.10 -12.70
C PRO A 93 -9.57 3.03 -12.45
N PRO A 94 -8.46 2.52 -11.86
CA PRO A 94 -7.26 3.30 -11.69
C PRO A 94 -6.68 3.74 -13.06
N LEU A 95 -6.13 4.96 -13.08
CA LEU A 95 -5.48 5.56 -14.25
C LEU A 95 -3.98 5.72 -14.01
N LEU A 96 -3.20 5.66 -15.07
CA LEU A 96 -1.80 6.09 -15.03
C LEU A 96 -1.73 7.62 -15.04
N ARG A 97 -0.71 8.19 -14.37
CA ARG A 97 -0.51 9.65 -14.35
C ARG A 97 -0.44 10.27 -15.74
N SER A 98 0.12 9.56 -16.71
CA SER A 98 0.20 9.99 -18.12
C SER A 98 -1.15 10.08 -18.83
N GLU A 99 -2.21 9.50 -18.25
CA GLU A 99 -3.56 9.49 -18.81
C GLU A 99 -4.45 10.56 -18.19
N LEU A 100 -3.95 11.30 -17.18
CA LEU A 100 -4.71 12.35 -16.50
C LEU A 100 -4.96 13.53 -17.42
N LEU A 101 -6.18 14.03 -17.43
CA LEU A 101 -6.52 15.32 -18.02
C LEU A 101 -6.01 16.45 -17.12
N ALA A 102 -5.88 17.67 -17.67
CA ALA A 102 -5.35 18.82 -16.94
C ALA A 102 -6.13 19.09 -15.65
N ASP A 103 -7.46 19.07 -15.68
CA ASP A 103 -8.31 19.28 -14.51
C ASP A 103 -8.15 18.18 -13.46
N GLU A 104 -7.93 16.93 -13.87
CA GLU A 104 -7.66 15.80 -12.96
C GLU A 104 -6.26 15.92 -12.32
N ALA A 105 -5.28 16.39 -13.07
CA ALA A 105 -3.94 16.68 -12.54
C ALA A 105 -3.97 17.85 -11.57
N ASP A 106 -4.72 18.90 -11.85
CA ASP A 106 -4.91 20.05 -10.95
C ASP A 106 -5.60 19.63 -9.66
N ALA A 107 -6.55 18.68 -9.73
CA ALA A 107 -7.28 18.17 -8.57
C ALA A 107 -6.39 17.50 -7.51
N LEU A 108 -5.20 17.03 -7.90
CA LEU A 108 -4.19 16.51 -6.96
C LEU A 108 -3.57 17.63 -6.08
N HIS A 109 -3.66 18.88 -6.50
CA HIS A 109 -3.01 20.01 -5.85
C HIS A 109 -3.99 21.03 -5.24
N ASP A 110 -5.23 21.08 -5.72
CA ASP A 110 -6.24 22.05 -5.27
C ASP A 110 -7.14 21.52 -4.13
N GLY A 111 -6.93 20.31 -3.68
CA GLY A 111 -7.62 19.69 -2.55
C GLY A 111 -8.93 18.98 -2.91
N ARG A 112 -9.31 18.88 -4.17
CA ARG A 112 -10.47 18.07 -4.61
C ARG A 112 -10.20 16.57 -4.44
N ILE A 113 -8.93 16.17 -4.49
CA ILE A 113 -8.46 14.83 -4.17
C ILE A 113 -7.63 14.91 -2.89
N ALA A 114 -7.84 13.99 -1.96
CA ALA A 114 -7.03 13.89 -0.75
C ALA A 114 -5.73 13.13 -1.05
N VAL A 115 -4.61 13.83 -1.06
CA VAL A 115 -3.29 13.21 -1.12
C VAL A 115 -2.78 13.04 0.31
N ILE A 116 -2.61 11.80 0.76
CA ILE A 116 -2.18 11.48 2.12
C ILE A 116 -0.76 10.92 2.07
N GLU A 117 0.19 11.73 2.51
CA GLU A 117 1.60 11.32 2.58
C GLU A 117 1.92 10.69 3.93
N ALA A 118 2.51 9.49 3.91
CA ALA A 118 3.10 8.87 5.07
C ALA A 118 4.62 9.08 5.06
N VAL A 119 5.14 9.61 6.15
CA VAL A 119 6.56 9.94 6.30
C VAL A 119 7.26 9.11 7.37
N GLY A 120 6.51 8.50 8.26
CA GLY A 120 7.03 7.69 9.36
C GLY A 120 7.35 6.25 8.95
N PRO A 121 7.79 5.44 9.91
CA PRO A 121 8.15 4.05 9.68
C PRO A 121 6.95 3.10 9.52
N HIS A 122 5.74 3.53 9.89
CA HIS A 122 4.51 2.75 9.86
C HIS A 122 3.46 3.36 8.92
N PRO A 123 3.69 3.36 7.59
CA PRO A 123 2.84 4.08 6.65
C PRO A 123 1.39 3.59 6.63
N VAL A 124 1.18 2.30 6.80
CA VAL A 124 -0.16 1.71 6.81
C VAL A 124 -1.00 2.26 7.97
N GLU A 125 -0.41 2.38 9.16
CA GLU A 125 -1.08 2.96 10.33
C GLU A 125 -1.40 4.44 10.10
N GLU A 126 -0.43 5.23 9.60
CA GLU A 126 -0.62 6.65 9.31
C GLU A 126 -1.77 6.87 8.32
N TRP A 127 -1.82 6.09 7.24
CA TRP A 127 -2.88 6.17 6.24
C TRP A 127 -4.24 5.75 6.79
N ARG A 128 -4.29 4.62 7.53
CA ARG A 128 -5.53 4.15 8.17
C ARG A 128 -6.08 5.18 9.15
N GLU A 129 -5.25 5.78 9.99
CA GLU A 129 -5.66 6.84 10.91
C GLU A 129 -6.20 8.09 10.19
N ALA A 130 -5.55 8.49 9.10
CA ALA A 130 -6.02 9.63 8.30
C ALA A 130 -7.39 9.33 7.67
N ILE A 131 -7.58 8.13 7.12
CA ILE A 131 -8.85 7.71 6.51
C ILE A 131 -9.97 7.61 7.56
N VAL A 132 -9.69 7.10 8.77
CA VAL A 132 -10.66 7.10 9.89
C VAL A 132 -11.13 8.52 10.18
N ARG A 133 -10.20 9.47 10.27
CA ARG A 133 -10.56 10.90 10.50
C ARG A 133 -11.39 11.47 9.36
N MET A 134 -11.07 11.13 8.10
CA MET A 134 -11.88 11.55 6.94
C MET A 134 -13.30 10.99 7.00
N ASP A 135 -13.43 9.70 7.27
CA ASP A 135 -14.73 9.03 7.33
C ASP A 135 -15.58 9.57 8.47
N ALA A 136 -14.98 9.83 9.64
CA ALA A 136 -15.65 10.47 10.77
C ALA A 136 -16.13 11.90 10.47
N ALA A 137 -15.40 12.61 9.60
CA ALA A 137 -15.78 13.94 9.12
C ALA A 137 -16.79 13.93 7.95
N GLY A 138 -17.17 12.74 7.46
CA GLY A 138 -18.01 12.59 6.27
C GLY A 138 -17.29 12.98 4.95
N ASP A 139 -15.96 13.06 4.96
CA ASP A 139 -15.17 13.41 3.79
C ASP A 139 -15.12 12.25 2.81
N ARG A 140 -15.68 12.47 1.62
CA ARG A 140 -15.78 11.48 0.54
C ARG A 140 -14.85 11.75 -0.63
N ARG A 141 -13.87 12.62 -0.46
CA ARG A 141 -12.87 12.84 -1.51
C ARG A 141 -12.15 11.54 -1.88
N PRO A 142 -11.77 11.36 -3.15
CA PRO A 142 -10.86 10.29 -3.53
C PRO A 142 -9.55 10.38 -2.75
N VAL A 143 -8.95 9.25 -2.46
CA VAL A 143 -7.71 9.15 -1.67
C VAL A 143 -6.58 8.63 -2.54
N ILE A 144 -5.54 9.43 -2.67
CA ILE A 144 -4.24 9.02 -3.22
C ILE A 144 -3.25 8.91 -2.07
N LEU A 145 -2.72 7.73 -1.86
CA LEU A 145 -1.69 7.49 -0.87
C LEU A 145 -0.32 7.85 -1.44
N LYS A 146 0.45 8.63 -0.71
CA LYS A 146 1.79 9.07 -1.15
C LYS A 146 2.86 8.58 -0.19
N ARG A 147 4.01 8.15 -0.74
CA ARG A 147 5.22 7.85 0.01
C ARG A 147 6.46 8.08 -0.84
N THR A 148 7.49 8.62 -0.17
CA THR A 148 8.85 8.77 -0.73
C THR A 148 9.74 7.68 -0.14
N TYR A 149 10.39 6.91 -1.01
CA TYR A 149 11.35 5.87 -0.63
C TYR A 149 12.79 6.35 -0.79
N PRO A 150 13.73 5.84 0.02
CA PRO A 150 15.16 6.04 -0.24
C PRO A 150 15.54 5.55 -1.64
N SER A 151 16.66 6.06 -2.16
CA SER A 151 17.21 5.55 -3.43
C SER A 151 17.58 4.08 -3.29
N CYS A 152 16.98 3.26 -4.11
CA CYS A 152 17.18 1.81 -4.18
C CYS A 152 16.94 1.32 -5.61
N ASP A 153 17.24 0.05 -5.88
CA ASP A 153 16.95 -0.52 -7.19
C ASP A 153 15.43 -0.68 -7.44
N ARG A 154 15.07 -0.85 -8.72
CA ARG A 154 13.66 -0.93 -9.13
C ARG A 154 12.90 -2.08 -8.47
N THR A 155 13.54 -3.22 -8.26
CA THR A 155 12.90 -4.40 -7.66
C THR A 155 12.63 -4.17 -6.18
N GLU A 156 13.62 -3.63 -5.48
CA GLU A 156 13.50 -3.27 -4.07
C GLU A 156 12.42 -2.22 -3.86
N LEU A 157 12.42 -1.14 -4.65
CA LEU A 157 11.36 -0.11 -4.60
C LEU A 157 9.97 -0.72 -4.81
N ALA A 158 9.84 -1.57 -5.82
CA ALA A 158 8.54 -2.17 -6.12
C ALA A 158 8.06 -3.11 -5.01
N MET A 159 8.96 -3.85 -4.37
CA MET A 159 8.61 -4.73 -3.25
C MET A 159 8.24 -3.95 -1.99
N GLN A 160 9.00 -2.91 -1.64
CA GLN A 160 8.68 -2.03 -0.50
C GLN A 160 7.33 -1.34 -0.71
N ALA A 161 7.13 -0.75 -1.89
CA ALA A 161 5.86 -0.10 -2.23
C ALA A 161 4.68 -1.11 -2.22
N ALA A 162 4.88 -2.30 -2.77
CA ALA A 162 3.85 -3.35 -2.75
C ALA A 162 3.49 -3.79 -1.32
N ALA A 163 4.46 -3.90 -0.43
CA ALA A 163 4.24 -4.25 0.97
C ALA A 163 3.45 -3.15 1.72
N ASP A 164 3.76 -1.88 1.47
CA ASP A 164 3.11 -0.75 2.14
C ASP A 164 1.71 -0.46 1.57
N PHE A 165 1.60 -0.32 0.24
CA PHE A 165 0.33 0.07 -0.39
C PHE A 165 -0.65 -1.08 -0.57
N GLY A 166 -0.15 -2.32 -0.69
CA GLY A 166 -0.96 -3.48 -1.04
C GLY A 166 -2.12 -3.72 -0.09
N VAL A 167 -1.90 -3.61 1.21
CA VAL A 167 -2.94 -3.79 2.22
C VAL A 167 -4.07 -2.76 2.08
N MET A 168 -3.74 -1.51 1.76
CA MET A 168 -4.72 -0.44 1.61
C MET A 168 -5.69 -0.69 0.44
N PHE A 169 -5.21 -1.35 -0.62
CA PHE A 169 -6.05 -1.79 -1.73
C PHE A 169 -6.84 -3.06 -1.41
N ILE A 170 -6.25 -4.01 -0.68
CA ILE A 170 -6.97 -5.20 -0.18
C ILE A 170 -8.13 -4.76 0.70
N ASP A 171 -7.92 -3.77 1.57
CA ASP A 171 -8.94 -3.20 2.44
C ASP A 171 -9.94 -2.28 1.69
N GLY A 172 -9.68 -1.96 0.44
CA GLY A 172 -10.54 -1.07 -0.36
C GLY A 172 -10.55 0.38 0.12
N LEU A 173 -9.44 0.87 0.68
CA LEU A 173 -9.37 2.16 1.35
C LEU A 173 -8.84 3.29 0.45
N ALA A 174 -8.15 2.96 -0.65
CA ALA A 174 -7.50 3.94 -1.51
C ALA A 174 -7.99 3.88 -2.96
N ASP A 175 -7.93 5.02 -3.64
CA ASP A 175 -8.26 5.18 -5.05
C ASP A 175 -7.01 5.22 -5.94
N GLY A 176 -5.83 5.44 -5.37
CA GLY A 176 -4.57 5.43 -6.09
C GLY A 176 -3.35 5.58 -5.20
N ILE A 177 -2.18 5.53 -5.85
CA ILE A 177 -0.86 5.65 -5.21
C ILE A 177 0.00 6.68 -5.92
N TRP A 178 0.87 7.32 -5.13
CA TRP A 178 1.92 8.22 -5.60
C TRP A 178 3.24 7.80 -4.96
N ILE A 179 4.10 7.19 -5.76
CA ILE A 179 5.42 6.73 -5.32
C ILE A 179 6.46 7.72 -5.78
N GLU A 180 7.29 8.19 -4.85
CA GLU A 180 8.50 8.93 -5.14
C GLU A 180 9.71 8.12 -4.68
N SER A 181 10.78 8.17 -5.45
CA SER A 181 12.09 7.71 -5.01
C SER A 181 12.98 8.92 -4.82
N ALA A 182 13.67 9.01 -3.69
CA ALA A 182 14.67 10.04 -3.49
C ALA A 182 15.70 9.92 -4.62
N ALA A 183 15.86 10.99 -5.40
CA ALA A 183 16.85 11.02 -6.48
C ALA A 183 18.23 10.81 -5.87
N GLY A 184 18.93 9.76 -6.33
CA GLY A 184 20.37 9.61 -6.10
C GLY A 184 21.13 10.57 -6.98
#